data_45dacb1a80a4ac0b04d8bec9bd6a8459
#
_entry.id   45dacb1a80a4ac0b04d8bec9bd6a8459
#
_cell.length_a   1.000
_cell.length_b   1.000
_cell.length_c   1.000
_cell.angle_alpha   90.00
_cell.angle_beta   90.00
_cell.angle_gamma   90.00
#
_symmetry.space_group_name_H-M   'P 1'
#
loop_
_entity.id
_entity.type
_entity.pdbx_description
1 polymer ?
#
loop_
_entity_poly.entity_id
_entity_poly.type
_entity_poly.pdbx_seq_one_letter_code
_entity_poly.pdbx_strand_id
1 'polypeptide(L)'
;MSQPYDYIEMKIPAKPEYVGVIRLTASGIAGRMGFSYDEIEDLKIAVSEACTNAAQHAYKSKDKGEVSIGYSLYKDRLEIIVADRGVSFDLQELRKKIGPYDQQKESIEYMREGGLGLYLIETLMDEVKFHHNEGVTVLMTKYLEGEKVESGAKTISP
;
A
#
# COMPACT_ATOMS: atom_id res chain seq x y z
N MET A 1 -6.55 -19.79 -4.79
CA MET A 1 -6.50 -18.50 -4.59
C MET A 1 -7.13 -18.11 -3.35
N SER A 2 -6.43 -17.53 -2.50
CA SER A 2 -6.98 -17.18 -1.23
C SER A 2 -7.73 -15.87 -1.36
N GLN A 3 -8.79 -15.76 -0.61
CA GLN A 3 -9.53 -14.53 -0.50
C GLN A 3 -9.18 -13.93 0.85
N PRO A 4 -9.20 -12.62 0.98
CA PRO A 4 -8.95 -12.02 2.28
C PRO A 4 -10.12 -12.40 3.20
N TYR A 5 -9.83 -12.54 4.48
CA TYR A 5 -10.89 -12.85 5.40
C TYR A 5 -11.62 -11.58 5.84
N ASP A 6 -11.02 -10.43 5.65
CA ASP A 6 -11.67 -9.15 5.88
C ASP A 6 -11.12 -8.13 4.91
N TYR A 7 -11.94 -7.14 4.60
CA TYR A 7 -11.53 -6.07 3.71
C TYR A 7 -12.07 -4.76 4.26
N ILE A 8 -11.18 -3.78 4.40
CA ILE A 8 -11.55 -2.47 4.92
C ILE A 8 -11.16 -1.43 3.90
N GLU A 9 -12.06 -0.51 3.63
CA GLU A 9 -11.80 0.50 2.62
C GLU A 9 -12.10 1.87 3.20
N MET A 10 -11.31 2.87 2.86
CA MET A 10 -11.56 4.22 3.31
C MET A 10 -11.18 5.21 2.22
N LYS A 11 -11.76 6.38 2.28
CA LYS A 11 -11.45 7.45 1.36
C LYS A 11 -11.20 8.69 2.17
N ILE A 12 -10.21 9.47 1.76
CA ILE A 12 -9.93 10.74 2.42
C ILE A 12 -9.77 11.80 1.36
N PRO A 13 -10.02 13.07 1.71
CA PRO A 13 -9.65 14.14 0.79
C PRO A 13 -8.15 14.11 0.55
N ALA A 14 -7.74 14.52 -0.65
CA ALA A 14 -6.33 14.49 -1.00
C ALA A 14 -5.59 15.64 -0.36
N LYS A 15 -5.50 15.64 0.95
CA LYS A 15 -4.82 16.66 1.71
C LYS A 15 -3.82 16.03 2.66
N PRO A 16 -2.63 16.58 2.76
CA PRO A 16 -1.60 15.98 3.59
C PRO A 16 -2.00 15.80 5.05
N GLU A 17 -2.86 16.67 5.55
CA GLU A 17 -3.22 16.59 6.96
C GLU A 17 -4.01 15.33 7.29
N TYR A 18 -4.56 14.63 6.30
CA TYR A 18 -5.31 13.41 6.57
C TYR A 18 -4.48 12.14 6.42
N VAL A 19 -3.23 12.26 6.01
CA VAL A 19 -2.38 11.07 5.87
C VAL A 19 -2.21 10.37 7.21
N GLY A 20 -2.20 11.14 8.30
CA GLY A 20 -2.08 10.55 9.63
C GLY A 20 -3.24 9.63 9.97
N VAL A 21 -4.44 9.92 9.45
CA VAL A 21 -5.59 9.06 9.72
C VAL A 21 -5.36 7.69 9.11
N ILE A 22 -4.82 7.66 7.88
CA ILE A 22 -4.56 6.40 7.21
C ILE A 22 -3.45 5.66 7.93
N ARG A 23 -2.43 6.38 8.38
CA ARG A 23 -1.31 5.75 9.09
C ARG A 23 -1.79 5.09 10.38
N LEU A 24 -2.65 5.76 11.11
CA LEU A 24 -3.18 5.19 12.35
C LEU A 24 -4.06 3.97 12.07
N THR A 25 -4.83 4.03 10.98
CA THR A 25 -5.66 2.90 10.63
C THR A 25 -4.80 1.69 10.26
N ALA A 26 -3.74 1.92 9.48
CA ALA A 26 -2.84 0.84 9.11
C ALA A 26 -2.19 0.23 10.36
N SER A 27 -1.79 1.08 11.29
CA SER A 27 -1.18 0.63 12.53
C SER A 27 -2.16 -0.22 13.33
N GLY A 28 -3.40 0.20 13.42
CA GLY A 28 -4.41 -0.55 14.16
C GLY A 28 -4.70 -1.90 13.54
N ILE A 29 -4.81 -1.94 12.21
CA ILE A 29 -5.06 -3.19 11.53
C ILE A 29 -3.87 -4.13 11.69
N ALA A 30 -2.65 -3.62 11.48
CA ALA A 30 -1.46 -4.45 11.57
C ALA A 30 -1.25 -4.98 12.99
N GLY A 31 -1.52 -4.14 13.98
CA GLY A 31 -1.38 -4.58 15.36
C GLY A 31 -2.33 -5.71 15.66
N ARG A 32 -3.57 -5.60 15.17
CA ARG A 32 -4.55 -6.64 15.42
C ARG A 32 -4.18 -7.93 14.69
N MET A 33 -3.51 -7.84 13.56
CA MET A 33 -3.09 -9.03 12.83
C MET A 33 -1.88 -9.72 13.43
N GLY A 34 -1.18 -9.06 14.34
CA GLY A 34 -0.02 -9.69 14.98
C GLY A 34 1.33 -9.30 14.42
N PHE A 35 1.40 -8.23 13.65
CA PHE A 35 2.69 -7.79 13.17
C PHE A 35 3.54 -7.26 14.32
N SER A 36 4.85 -7.39 14.19
CA SER A 36 5.76 -6.90 15.22
C SER A 36 5.81 -5.38 15.20
N TYR A 37 6.37 -4.82 16.25
CA TYR A 37 6.51 -3.37 16.35
C TYR A 37 7.27 -2.81 15.15
N ASP A 38 8.39 -3.44 14.80
CA ASP A 38 9.20 -2.95 13.69
C ASP A 38 8.45 -3.05 12.38
N GLU A 39 7.70 -4.12 12.18
CA GLU A 39 6.92 -4.27 10.96
C GLU A 39 5.82 -3.23 10.88
N ILE A 40 5.20 -2.92 12.01
CA ILE A 40 4.17 -1.89 12.04
C ILE A 40 4.77 -0.53 11.70
N GLU A 41 5.96 -0.23 12.22
CA GLU A 41 6.61 1.04 11.91
C GLU A 41 6.94 1.12 10.41
N ASP A 42 7.39 0.03 9.82
CA ASP A 42 7.66 -0.01 8.38
C ASP A 42 6.38 0.22 7.59
N LEU A 43 5.29 -0.43 8.00
CA LEU A 43 4.01 -0.25 7.33
C LEU A 43 3.54 1.19 7.42
N LYS A 44 3.70 1.82 8.57
CA LYS A 44 3.27 3.19 8.75
C LYS A 44 4.02 4.13 7.82
N ILE A 45 5.31 3.94 7.68
CA ILE A 45 6.11 4.78 6.81
C ILE A 45 5.72 4.54 5.35
N ALA A 46 5.61 3.28 4.96
CA ALA A 46 5.31 2.96 3.57
C ALA A 46 3.94 3.48 3.15
N VAL A 47 2.94 3.30 3.99
CA VAL A 47 1.60 3.72 3.63
C VAL A 47 1.50 5.25 3.64
N SER A 48 2.26 5.91 4.52
CA SER A 48 2.27 7.36 4.54
C SER A 48 2.88 7.92 3.27
N GLU A 49 3.97 7.30 2.80
CA GLU A 49 4.60 7.75 1.56
C GLU A 49 3.68 7.52 0.36
N ALA A 50 3.02 6.37 0.30
CA ALA A 50 2.12 6.09 -0.80
C ALA A 50 0.96 7.07 -0.82
N CYS A 51 0.41 7.39 0.35
CA CYS A 51 -0.71 8.31 0.43
C CYS A 51 -0.30 9.74 0.14
N THR A 52 0.89 10.13 0.57
CA THR A 52 1.39 11.47 0.27
C THR A 52 1.58 11.63 -1.23
N ASN A 53 2.15 10.62 -1.87
CA ASN A 53 2.35 10.69 -3.32
C ASN A 53 1.02 10.72 -4.05
N ALA A 54 0.07 9.90 -3.62
CA ALA A 54 -1.25 9.88 -4.26
C ALA A 54 -1.97 11.20 -4.05
N ALA A 55 -1.86 11.79 -2.86
CA ALA A 55 -2.52 13.05 -2.58
C ALA A 55 -1.92 14.18 -3.42
N GLN A 56 -0.61 14.18 -3.59
CA GLN A 56 0.03 15.20 -4.41
C GLN A 56 -0.39 15.08 -5.86
N HIS A 57 -0.49 13.85 -6.35
CA HIS A 57 -0.89 13.64 -7.72
C HIS A 57 -2.36 14.05 -7.92
N ALA A 58 -3.22 13.69 -7.00
CA ALA A 58 -4.63 14.04 -7.10
C ALA A 58 -4.83 15.54 -7.05
N TYR A 59 -4.04 16.22 -6.22
CA TYR A 59 -4.16 17.67 -6.09
C TYR A 59 -3.79 18.36 -7.39
N LYS A 60 -2.76 17.84 -8.06
CA LYS A 60 -2.32 18.46 -9.30
C LYS A 60 -3.32 18.32 -10.43
N SER A 61 -4.23 17.39 -10.34
CA SER A 61 -5.17 17.18 -11.43
C SER A 61 -6.34 18.16 -11.36
N LYS A 62 -6.31 19.10 -10.44
CA LYS A 62 -7.35 20.11 -10.36
C LYS A 62 -8.71 19.64 -9.91
N ASP A 63 -8.88 18.39 -9.66
CA ASP A 63 -10.14 17.94 -9.14
C ASP A 63 -9.98 17.97 -7.64
N LYS A 64 -11.03 18.06 -6.92
CA LYS A 64 -10.94 18.01 -5.49
C LYS A 64 -10.66 16.56 -5.29
N GLY A 65 -9.46 16.18 -5.39
CA GLY A 65 -9.13 14.79 -5.40
C GLY A 65 -9.38 14.08 -4.09
N GLU A 66 -9.49 12.78 -4.23
CA GLU A 66 -9.62 11.92 -3.08
C GLU A 66 -8.58 10.82 -3.22
N VAL A 67 -8.19 10.26 -2.09
CA VAL A 67 -7.30 9.11 -2.06
C VAL A 67 -8.10 7.96 -1.47
N SER A 68 -8.12 6.85 -2.17
CA SER A 68 -8.84 5.66 -1.71
C SER A 68 -7.83 4.64 -1.24
N ILE A 69 -8.09 4.01 -0.11
CA ILE A 69 -7.20 3.02 0.46
C ILE A 69 -7.99 1.77 0.78
N GLY A 70 -7.47 0.63 0.38
CA GLY A 70 -8.09 -0.65 0.69
C GLY A 70 -7.11 -1.52 1.44
N TYR A 71 -7.58 -2.18 2.48
CA TYR A 71 -6.77 -3.10 3.27
C TYR A 71 -7.38 -4.48 3.14
N SER A 72 -6.61 -5.43 2.61
CA SER A 72 -7.08 -6.81 2.46
C SER A 72 -6.32 -7.66 3.47
N LEU A 73 -7.04 -8.23 4.42
CA LEU A 73 -6.42 -8.98 5.50
C LEU A 73 -6.46 -10.48 5.18
N TYR A 74 -5.29 -11.08 5.11
CA TYR A 74 -5.17 -12.52 4.87
C TYR A 74 -4.51 -13.16 6.07
N LYS A 75 -4.57 -14.46 6.15
CA LYS A 75 -3.96 -15.14 7.29
C LYS A 75 -2.45 -14.93 7.32
N ASP A 76 -1.82 -14.82 6.17
CA ASP A 76 -0.38 -14.73 6.10
C ASP A 76 0.16 -13.35 5.73
N ARG A 77 -0.70 -12.42 5.43
CA ARG A 77 -0.19 -11.11 4.98
C ARG A 77 -1.25 -10.03 5.01
N LEU A 78 -0.81 -8.82 4.89
CA LEU A 78 -1.70 -7.67 4.73
C LEU A 78 -1.34 -7.03 3.39
N GLU A 79 -2.35 -6.77 2.56
CA GLU A 79 -2.16 -6.05 1.31
C GLU A 79 -2.86 -4.72 1.43
N ILE A 80 -2.18 -3.66 1.05
CA ILE A 80 -2.73 -2.31 1.10
C ILE A 80 -2.65 -1.70 -0.29
N ILE A 81 -3.78 -1.23 -0.79
CA ILE A 81 -3.79 -0.60 -2.10
C ILE A 81 -4.16 0.87 -1.90
N VAL A 82 -3.38 1.76 -2.50
CA VAL A 82 -3.59 3.19 -2.40
C VAL A 82 -3.76 3.71 -3.81
N ALA A 83 -4.84 4.43 -4.06
CA ALA A 83 -5.12 4.95 -5.39
C ALA A 83 -5.65 6.38 -5.29
N ASP A 84 -5.24 7.21 -6.24
CA ASP A 84 -5.65 8.60 -6.25
C ASP A 84 -6.82 8.86 -7.17
N ARG A 85 -7.62 7.85 -7.48
CA ARG A 85 -8.75 8.07 -8.32
C ARG A 85 -9.88 8.64 -7.54
N GLY A 86 -10.54 9.59 -8.12
CA GLY A 86 -11.52 10.27 -7.40
C GLY A 86 -12.79 9.59 -7.26
N VAL A 87 -13.36 9.00 -8.18
CA VAL A 87 -14.68 8.63 -8.07
C VAL A 87 -14.97 7.22 -8.19
N SER A 88 -16.03 6.79 -8.16
CA SER A 88 -16.51 5.49 -8.14
C SER A 88 -15.69 4.54 -8.98
N PHE A 89 -14.86 3.80 -8.38
CA PHE A 89 -14.21 2.68 -9.03
C PHE A 89 -14.04 1.63 -7.96
N ASP A 90 -13.85 0.41 -8.41
CA ASP A 90 -13.78 -0.71 -7.50
C ASP A 90 -12.31 -1.03 -7.23
N LEU A 91 -11.86 -0.80 -6.03
CA LEU A 91 -10.47 -1.07 -5.67
C LEU A 91 -10.11 -2.54 -5.84
N GLN A 92 -11.04 -3.43 -5.60
CA GLN A 92 -10.73 -4.85 -5.76
C GLN A 92 -10.56 -5.20 -7.22
N GLU A 93 -11.32 -4.58 -8.10
CA GLU A 93 -11.12 -4.78 -9.53
C GLU A 93 -9.79 -4.20 -9.97
N LEU A 94 -9.46 -3.03 -9.45
CA LEU A 94 -8.21 -2.39 -9.78
C LEU A 94 -7.04 -3.26 -9.34
N ARG A 95 -7.14 -3.85 -8.17
CA ARG A 95 -6.07 -4.69 -7.64
C ARG A 95 -5.81 -5.87 -8.58
N LYS A 96 -6.87 -6.43 -9.15
CA LYS A 96 -6.71 -7.56 -10.04
C LYS A 96 -6.02 -7.18 -11.34
N LYS A 97 -6.13 -5.93 -11.74
CA LYS A 97 -5.53 -5.50 -12.98
C LYS A 97 -4.06 -5.15 -12.87
N ILE A 98 -3.56 -4.97 -11.66
CA ILE A 98 -2.18 -4.61 -11.49
C ILE A 98 -1.34 -5.86 -11.64
N GLY A 99 -0.66 -5.96 -12.74
CA GLY A 99 0.17 -7.11 -12.99
C GLY A 99 1.62 -6.84 -12.67
N PRO A 100 2.43 -7.85 -12.76
CA PRO A 100 3.83 -7.69 -12.45
C PRO A 100 4.64 -7.06 -13.58
N TYR A 101 4.07 -6.94 -14.75
CA TYR A 101 4.87 -6.53 -15.85
C TYR A 101 4.97 -5.04 -15.90
N ASP A 102 6.02 -4.51 -16.44
CA ASP A 102 6.27 -3.10 -16.56
C ASP A 102 6.44 -2.37 -15.26
N GLN A 103 6.50 -3.05 -14.19
CA GLN A 103 6.66 -2.37 -12.92
C GLN A 103 7.95 -1.59 -12.85
N GLN A 104 9.02 -2.16 -13.34
CA GLN A 104 10.29 -1.47 -13.25
C GLN A 104 10.31 -0.20 -14.08
N LYS A 105 9.75 -0.25 -15.26
CA LYS A 105 9.76 0.91 -16.12
C LYS A 105 8.92 2.01 -15.52
N GLU A 106 7.74 1.66 -15.03
CA GLU A 106 6.87 2.65 -14.45
C GLU A 106 7.45 3.20 -13.16
N SER A 107 8.10 2.35 -12.39
CA SER A 107 8.71 2.79 -11.15
C SER A 107 9.83 3.76 -11.40
N ILE A 108 10.64 3.49 -12.41
CA ILE A 108 11.76 4.37 -12.72
C ILE A 108 11.27 5.73 -13.14
N GLU A 109 10.25 5.77 -13.97
CA GLU A 109 9.70 7.04 -14.39
C GLU A 109 9.09 7.80 -13.22
N TYR A 110 8.38 7.10 -12.38
CA TYR A 110 7.75 7.73 -11.23
C TYR A 110 8.81 8.23 -10.27
N MET A 111 9.89 7.49 -10.10
CA MET A 111 10.94 7.91 -9.21
C MET A 111 11.62 9.16 -9.69
N ARG A 112 11.71 9.34 -11.00
CA ARG A 112 12.28 10.57 -11.52
C ARG A 112 11.42 11.76 -11.16
N GLU A 113 10.11 11.60 -11.19
CA GLU A 113 9.22 12.68 -10.87
C GLU A 113 8.93 12.77 -9.38
N GLY A 114 8.70 11.64 -8.78
CA GLY A 114 8.28 11.61 -7.40
C GLY A 114 9.39 11.41 -6.41
N GLY A 115 10.54 11.03 -6.87
CA GLY A 115 11.66 10.94 -6.00
C GLY A 115 11.79 9.69 -5.21
N LEU A 116 12.27 9.83 -4.00
CA LEU A 116 12.63 8.70 -3.18
C LEU A 116 11.48 7.94 -2.54
N GLY A 117 10.29 8.49 -2.59
CA GLY A 117 9.17 7.86 -1.90
C GLY A 117 8.90 6.44 -2.32
N LEU A 118 8.89 6.18 -3.64
CA LEU A 118 8.60 4.84 -4.10
C LEU A 118 9.72 3.89 -3.74
N TYR A 119 10.95 4.34 -3.80
CA TYR A 119 12.08 3.51 -3.42
C TYR A 119 11.97 3.14 -1.95
N LEU A 120 11.57 4.08 -1.12
CA LEU A 120 11.41 3.82 0.30
C LEU A 120 10.32 2.77 0.53
N ILE A 121 9.21 2.87 -0.20
CA ILE A 121 8.14 1.91 -0.07
C ILE A 121 8.66 0.52 -0.42
N GLU A 122 9.41 0.40 -1.52
CA GLU A 122 9.92 -0.89 -1.91
C GLU A 122 10.89 -1.47 -0.89
N THR A 123 11.64 -0.61 -0.23
CA THR A 123 12.58 -1.06 0.77
C THR A 123 11.87 -1.62 2.02
N LEU A 124 10.74 -1.01 2.37
CA LEU A 124 10.08 -1.37 3.61
C LEU A 124 9.04 -2.48 3.49
N MET A 125 8.54 -2.69 2.28
CA MET A 125 7.50 -3.69 2.08
C MET A 125 8.07 -4.93 1.41
N ASP A 126 7.38 -6.05 1.54
CA ASP A 126 7.86 -7.28 0.95
C ASP A 126 7.61 -7.33 -0.56
N GLU A 127 6.49 -6.77 -1.00
CA GLU A 127 6.18 -6.71 -2.42
C GLU A 127 5.50 -5.39 -2.70
N VAL A 128 5.80 -4.78 -3.83
CA VAL A 128 5.16 -3.55 -4.24
C VAL A 128 4.87 -3.63 -5.72
N LYS A 129 3.64 -3.31 -6.10
CA LYS A 129 3.28 -3.21 -7.51
C LYS A 129 2.78 -1.80 -7.73
N PHE A 130 3.20 -1.21 -8.81
CA PHE A 130 2.90 0.19 -9.08
C PHE A 130 2.28 0.31 -10.45
N HIS A 131 1.25 1.12 -10.55
CA HIS A 131 0.58 1.34 -11.83
C HIS A 131 0.31 2.83 -11.96
N HIS A 132 0.78 3.42 -13.06
CA HIS A 132 0.62 4.84 -13.27
C HIS A 132 0.07 5.04 -14.65
N ASN A 133 -1.23 5.01 -14.80
CA ASN A 133 -1.84 5.16 -16.09
C ASN A 133 -2.79 6.33 -16.07
N GLU A 134 -3.94 6.21 -15.49
CA GLU A 134 -4.86 7.30 -15.40
C GLU A 134 -4.83 7.87 -14.01
N GLY A 135 -3.82 7.57 -13.27
CA GLY A 135 -3.66 8.00 -11.90
C GLY A 135 -2.61 7.11 -11.30
N VAL A 136 -2.36 7.28 -10.04
CA VAL A 136 -1.33 6.49 -9.36
C VAL A 136 -1.98 5.44 -8.49
N THR A 137 -1.55 4.22 -8.61
CA THR A 137 -2.03 3.12 -7.78
C THR A 137 -0.83 2.35 -7.30
N VAL A 138 -0.78 2.11 -6.01
CA VAL A 138 0.32 1.36 -5.39
C VAL A 138 -0.29 0.23 -4.59
N LEU A 139 0.14 -1.00 -4.85
CA LEU A 139 -0.29 -2.16 -4.08
C LEU A 139 0.91 -2.65 -3.29
N MET A 140 0.80 -2.67 -1.99
CA MET A 140 1.90 -3.04 -1.10
C MET A 140 1.52 -4.28 -0.31
N THR A 141 2.45 -5.18 -0.12
CA THR A 141 2.21 -6.41 0.62
C THR A 141 3.26 -6.58 1.70
N LYS A 142 2.81 -6.96 2.89
CA LYS A 142 3.70 -7.25 4.00
C LYS A 142 3.28 -8.61 4.58
N TYR A 143 4.21 -9.54 4.65
CA TYR A 143 3.91 -10.87 5.17
C TYR A 143 4.12 -10.92 6.68
N LEU A 144 3.30 -11.71 7.34
CA LEU A 144 3.49 -11.88 8.77
C LEU A 144 4.77 -12.66 9.01
N GLU A 145 5.48 -12.25 10.02
CA GLU A 145 6.77 -12.84 10.30
C GLU A 145 6.70 -14.34 10.52
N GLY A 146 5.70 -14.79 11.24
CA GLY A 146 5.55 -16.19 11.50
C GLY A 146 5.42 -17.01 10.24
N GLU A 147 4.68 -16.47 9.27
CA GLU A 147 4.51 -17.18 8.02
C GLU A 147 5.79 -17.21 7.22
N LYS A 148 6.57 -16.15 7.29
CA LYS A 148 7.83 -16.13 6.60
C LYS A 148 8.76 -17.19 7.17
N VAL A 149 8.80 -17.30 8.46
CA VAL A 149 9.66 -18.25 9.12
C VAL A 149 9.26 -19.66 8.70
N GLU A 150 7.97 -19.95 8.71
CA GLU A 150 7.54 -21.26 8.30
C GLU A 150 7.90 -21.58 6.87
N SER A 151 7.69 -20.64 5.99
CA SER A 151 7.99 -20.96 4.61
C SER A 151 9.50 -20.93 4.40
N GLY A 152 10.21 -20.18 5.19
CA GLY A 152 11.59 -20.07 4.97
C GLY A 152 12.38 -21.08 5.59
N ALA A 153 12.37 -21.24 6.73
CA ALA A 153 13.18 -22.15 7.25
C ALA A 153 13.03 -22.30 8.57
N LYS A 154 12.25 -22.00 9.11
CA LYS A 154 12.02 -22.21 10.33
C LYS A 154 13.16 -22.47 11.02
N THR A 155 14.08 -22.24 10.62
CA THR A 155 15.18 -22.58 11.28
C THR A 155 15.41 -21.78 12.39
N ILE A 156 14.95 -20.76 12.46
CA ILE A 156 15.26 -19.94 13.42
C ILE A 156 14.74 -20.23 14.65
N SER A 157 14.46 -20.96 15.02
CA SER A 157 13.88 -21.15 16.16
C SER A 157 14.46 -20.85 17.20
N PRO A 158 14.27 -20.50 17.90
CA PRO A 158 14.70 -20.38 19.12
C PRO A 158 13.95 -20.98 19.94
#